data_c6eaac1786411621b51309b56feeb703
#
_entry.id   c6eaac1786411621b51309b56feeb703
#
_cell.length_a   1.000
_cell.length_b   1.000
_cell.length_c   1.000
_cell.angle_alpha   90.00
_cell.angle_beta   90.00
_cell.angle_gamma   90.00
#
_symmetry.space_group_name_H-M   'P 1'
#
loop_
_entity.id
_entity.type
_entity.pdbx_description
1 polymer ?
#
loop_
_entity_poly.entity_id
_entity_poly.type
_entity_poly.pdbx_seq_one_letter_code
_entity_poly.pdbx_strand_id
1 'polypeptide(L)'
;MKKLFLIAFIGITSFTWSQEQKFSAQNLENFAKAYKEVRNENMSFQLNKLAAIEDAGLKSDEFTDIHILLNNPNADKKPSDVQKRKYNQALKNIESLQKDIQKSMENIIKQNGLKLETYQAIAKASQNDKSLNDKIQKLIK
;
A
#
# COMPACT_ATOMS: atom_id res chain seq x y z
N MET A 1 20.02 -1.46 7.82
CA MET A 1 18.81 -2.22 8.19
C MET A 1 17.70 -1.79 7.23
N LYS A 2 17.33 -2.66 6.26
CA LYS A 2 16.25 -2.38 5.32
C LYS A 2 14.93 -2.59 6.07
N LYS A 3 14.28 -1.48 6.47
CA LYS A 3 12.93 -1.52 7.04
C LYS A 3 11.97 -1.99 5.95
N LEU A 4 11.24 -3.07 6.21
CA LEU A 4 10.11 -3.48 5.38
C LEU A 4 9.09 -2.33 5.43
N PHE A 5 9.01 -1.54 4.37
CA PHE A 5 7.91 -0.61 4.18
C PHE A 5 6.68 -1.44 3.82
N LEU A 6 5.93 -1.79 4.84
CA LEU A 6 4.64 -2.44 4.69
C LEU A 6 3.64 -1.36 4.33
N ILE A 7 3.05 -1.51 3.15
CA ILE A 7 1.89 -0.72 2.77
C ILE A 7 0.83 -0.98 3.82
N ALA A 8 0.48 0.07 4.55
CA ALA A 8 -0.60 0.02 5.49
C ALA A 8 -1.92 -0.21 4.74
N PHE A 9 -2.35 -1.45 4.67
CA PHE A 9 -3.75 -1.77 4.45
C PHE A 9 -4.49 -1.33 5.72
N ILE A 10 -4.95 -0.08 5.74
CA ILE A 10 -5.73 0.44 6.86
C ILE A 10 -7.16 -0.07 6.73
N GLY A 11 -7.36 -1.26 7.24
CA GLY A 11 -8.66 -1.73 7.68
C GLY A 11 -8.51 -2.10 9.15
N ILE A 12 -8.73 -1.13 10.03
CA ILE A 12 -8.61 -1.34 11.48
C ILE A 12 -9.80 -2.15 11.94
N THR A 13 -9.62 -3.46 12.06
CA THR A 13 -10.37 -4.23 13.06
C THR A 13 -9.40 -4.55 14.18
N SER A 14 -9.62 -3.91 15.33
CA SER A 14 -8.87 -4.13 16.57
C SER A 14 -9.13 -5.55 17.06
N PHE A 15 -8.31 -6.51 16.60
CA PHE A 15 -8.23 -7.82 17.22
C PHE A 15 -7.01 -7.82 18.13
N THR A 16 -7.27 -7.68 19.43
CA THR A 16 -6.29 -7.97 20.50
C THR A 16 -6.06 -9.48 20.53
N TRP A 17 -5.01 -9.94 19.86
CA TRP A 17 -4.51 -11.30 20.00
C TRP A 17 -3.17 -11.24 20.72
N SER A 18 -3.22 -11.43 22.01
CA SER A 18 -2.08 -11.78 22.85
C SER A 18 -1.94 -13.29 22.82
N GLN A 19 -1.21 -13.84 21.83
CA GLN A 19 -0.60 -15.17 21.86
C GLN A 19 0.47 -15.23 20.77
N GLU A 20 1.61 -15.86 21.08
CA GLU A 20 2.63 -16.22 20.09
C GLU A 20 1.99 -17.05 18.97
N GLN A 21 1.60 -16.41 17.91
CA GLN A 21 0.98 -17.07 16.77
C GLN A 21 2.11 -17.75 15.98
N LYS A 22 2.29 -19.05 16.21
CA LYS A 22 3.22 -19.89 15.44
C LYS A 22 2.64 -20.09 14.04
N PHE A 23 3.16 -19.39 13.07
CA PHE A 23 2.83 -19.64 11.67
C PHE A 23 3.55 -20.89 11.16
N SER A 24 2.87 -21.72 10.38
CA SER A 24 3.47 -22.91 9.77
C SER A 24 4.54 -22.51 8.75
N ALA A 25 5.52 -23.40 8.50
CA ALA A 25 6.52 -23.19 7.46
C ALA A 25 5.87 -22.90 6.09
N GLN A 26 4.80 -23.63 5.75
CA GLN A 26 4.03 -23.43 4.53
C GLN A 26 3.42 -22.03 4.46
N ASN A 27 2.86 -21.51 5.57
CA ASN A 27 2.32 -20.16 5.61
C ASN A 27 3.41 -19.10 5.38
N LEU A 28 4.61 -19.31 5.90
CA LEU A 28 5.73 -18.38 5.70
C LEU A 28 6.26 -18.41 4.26
N GLU A 29 6.33 -19.59 3.63
CA GLU A 29 6.69 -19.74 2.22
C GLU A 29 5.66 -19.06 1.31
N ASN A 30 4.38 -19.33 1.54
CA ASN A 30 3.28 -18.72 0.79
C ASN A 30 3.27 -17.20 0.97
N PHE A 31 3.54 -16.73 2.20
CA PHE A 31 3.68 -15.30 2.49
C PHE A 31 4.84 -14.68 1.70
N ALA A 32 6.00 -15.32 1.66
CA ALA A 32 7.16 -14.79 0.95
C ALA A 32 6.91 -14.67 -0.56
N LYS A 33 6.20 -15.65 -1.17
CA LYS A 33 5.79 -15.61 -2.58
C LYS A 33 4.81 -14.46 -2.81
N ALA A 34 3.71 -14.43 -2.04
CA ALA A 34 2.70 -13.39 -2.14
C ALA A 34 3.30 -11.99 -1.92
N TYR A 35 4.22 -11.84 -0.98
CA TYR A 35 4.89 -10.58 -0.68
C TYR A 35 5.68 -10.02 -1.88
N LYS A 36 6.41 -10.88 -2.60
CA LYS A 36 7.14 -10.47 -3.82
C LYS A 36 6.19 -9.91 -4.88
N GLU A 37 5.11 -10.61 -5.13
CA GLU A 37 4.11 -10.21 -6.14
C GLU A 37 3.35 -8.95 -5.71
N VAL A 38 2.89 -8.87 -4.45
CA VAL A 38 2.23 -7.69 -3.89
C VAL A 38 3.15 -6.46 -3.94
N ARG A 39 4.44 -6.65 -3.68
CA ARG A 39 5.43 -5.58 -3.80
C ARG A 39 5.56 -5.07 -5.24
N ASN A 40 5.62 -5.96 -6.21
CA ASN A 40 5.69 -5.60 -7.63
C ASN A 40 4.43 -4.86 -8.07
N GLU A 41 3.25 -5.34 -7.65
CA GLU A 41 1.97 -4.70 -7.92
C GLU A 41 1.90 -3.28 -7.34
N ASN A 42 2.41 -3.11 -6.12
CA ASN A 42 2.49 -1.77 -5.54
C ASN A 42 3.45 -0.84 -6.28
N MET A 43 4.58 -1.36 -6.78
CA MET A 43 5.48 -0.55 -7.61
C MET A 43 4.78 -0.09 -8.89
N SER A 44 4.03 -0.98 -9.55
CA SER A 44 3.23 -0.65 -10.72
C SER A 44 2.17 0.42 -10.40
N PHE A 45 1.51 0.31 -9.23
CA PHE A 45 0.56 1.31 -8.78
C PHE A 45 1.20 2.69 -8.60
N GLN A 46 2.41 2.77 -8.01
CA GLN A 46 3.10 4.06 -7.85
C GLN A 46 3.42 4.71 -9.20
N LEU A 47 3.81 3.93 -10.20
CA LEU A 47 4.05 4.43 -11.56
C LEU A 47 2.74 4.89 -12.22
N ASN A 48 1.68 4.10 -12.12
CA ASN A 48 0.36 4.44 -12.68
C ASN A 48 -0.24 5.68 -11.97
N LYS A 49 0.01 5.85 -10.69
CA LYS A 49 -0.39 7.05 -9.95
C LYS A 49 0.29 8.31 -10.49
N LEU A 50 1.59 8.23 -10.78
CA LEU A 50 2.32 9.35 -11.42
C LEU A 50 1.75 9.65 -12.81
N ALA A 51 1.53 8.63 -13.62
CA ALA A 51 0.90 8.79 -14.93
C ALA A 51 -0.50 9.44 -14.84
N ALA A 52 -1.32 9.03 -13.87
CA ALA A 52 -2.66 9.61 -13.66
C ALA A 52 -2.62 11.10 -13.27
N ILE A 53 -1.57 11.54 -12.59
CA ILE A 53 -1.34 12.96 -12.28
C ILE A 53 -0.93 13.72 -13.53
N GLU A 54 -0.02 13.16 -14.33
CA GLU A 54 0.46 13.75 -15.59
C GLU A 54 -0.66 13.83 -16.63
N ASP A 55 -1.48 12.79 -16.77
CA ASP A 55 -2.65 12.74 -17.67
C ASP A 55 -3.71 13.80 -17.32
N ALA A 56 -3.79 14.17 -16.04
CA ALA A 56 -4.63 15.29 -15.60
C ALA A 56 -3.99 16.66 -15.88
N GLY A 57 -2.80 16.70 -16.46
CA GLY A 57 -2.06 17.91 -16.80
C GLY A 57 -1.41 18.61 -15.60
N LEU A 58 -1.00 17.83 -14.60
CA LEU A 58 -0.25 18.30 -13.42
C LEU A 58 1.10 17.59 -13.36
N LYS A 59 2.10 18.28 -12.78
CA LYS A 59 3.32 17.63 -12.29
C LYS A 59 3.07 17.09 -10.87
N SER A 60 3.89 16.15 -10.43
CA SER A 60 3.77 15.53 -9.10
C SER A 60 3.91 16.52 -7.95
N ASP A 61 4.82 17.49 -8.07
CA ASP A 61 5.00 18.58 -7.12
C ASP A 61 3.78 19.52 -7.10
N GLU A 62 3.28 19.93 -8.27
CA GLU A 62 2.06 20.74 -8.37
C GLU A 62 0.84 20.04 -7.74
N PHE A 63 0.68 18.73 -7.97
CA PHE A 63 -0.38 17.95 -7.34
C PHE A 63 -0.26 17.97 -5.81
N THR A 64 0.96 17.80 -5.30
CA THR A 64 1.24 17.82 -3.86
C THR A 64 0.97 19.19 -3.25
N ASP A 65 1.41 20.26 -3.90
CA ASP A 65 1.20 21.63 -3.45
C ASP A 65 -0.30 21.98 -3.41
N ILE A 66 -1.06 21.59 -4.43
CA ILE A 66 -2.51 21.81 -4.48
C ILE A 66 -3.17 21.01 -3.34
N HIS A 67 -2.76 19.76 -3.10
CA HIS A 67 -3.28 18.94 -2.01
C HIS A 67 -3.06 19.62 -0.65
N ILE A 68 -1.88 20.14 -0.38
CA ILE A 68 -1.54 20.85 0.85
C ILE A 68 -2.41 22.10 1.00
N LEU A 69 -2.53 22.91 -0.06
CA LEU A 69 -3.32 24.14 -0.03
C LEU A 69 -4.81 23.89 0.21
N LEU A 70 -5.36 22.82 -0.38
CA LEU A 70 -6.79 22.46 -0.20
C LEU A 70 -7.10 21.92 1.21
N ASN A 71 -6.11 21.29 1.86
CA ASN A 71 -6.27 20.71 3.20
C ASN A 71 -5.80 21.66 4.32
N ASN A 72 -5.28 22.84 3.99
CA ASN A 72 -4.89 23.84 4.97
C ASN A 72 -5.92 24.99 5.01
N PRO A 73 -6.79 25.06 6.06
CA PRO A 73 -7.80 26.11 6.16
C PRO A 73 -7.20 27.53 6.30
N ASN A 74 -5.93 27.62 6.76
CA ASN A 74 -5.22 28.88 6.98
C ASN A 74 -4.24 29.22 5.84
N ALA A 75 -4.36 28.58 4.67
CA ALA A 75 -3.49 28.91 3.55
C ALA A 75 -3.81 30.30 2.99
N ASP A 76 -2.78 31.16 2.90
CA ASP A 76 -2.90 32.51 2.32
C ASP A 76 -3.23 32.50 0.82
N LYS A 77 -2.84 31.41 0.14
CA LYS A 77 -3.13 31.20 -1.29
C LYS A 77 -4.08 30.05 -1.46
N LYS A 78 -5.04 30.20 -2.38
CA LYS A 78 -5.93 29.12 -2.79
C LYS A 78 -5.63 28.71 -4.22
N PRO A 79 -5.69 27.41 -4.55
CA PRO A 79 -5.55 26.95 -5.91
C PRO A 79 -6.62 27.59 -6.82
N SER A 80 -6.24 27.92 -8.07
CA SER A 80 -7.19 28.37 -9.07
C SER A 80 -8.22 27.30 -9.40
N ASP A 81 -9.34 27.69 -10.00
CA ASP A 81 -10.39 26.72 -10.40
C ASP A 81 -9.90 25.73 -11.45
N VAL A 82 -8.95 26.14 -12.30
CA VAL A 82 -8.30 25.24 -13.26
C VAL A 82 -7.47 24.18 -12.53
N GLN A 83 -6.67 24.61 -11.55
CA GLN A 83 -5.85 23.69 -10.73
C GLN A 83 -6.73 22.72 -9.93
N LYS A 84 -7.83 23.19 -9.35
CA LYS A 84 -8.78 22.33 -8.64
C LYS A 84 -9.40 21.27 -9.55
N ARG A 85 -9.82 21.66 -10.79
CA ARG A 85 -10.38 20.68 -11.74
C ARG A 85 -9.36 19.60 -12.11
N LYS A 86 -8.13 19.97 -12.44
CA LYS A 86 -7.04 19.03 -12.74
C LYS A 86 -6.76 18.10 -11.55
N TYR A 87 -6.66 18.68 -10.36
CA TYR A 87 -6.45 17.93 -9.12
C TYR A 87 -7.57 16.91 -8.88
N ASN A 88 -8.84 17.30 -9.00
CA ASN A 88 -9.97 16.41 -8.82
C ASN A 88 -10.01 15.29 -9.88
N GLN A 89 -9.60 15.60 -11.12
CA GLN A 89 -9.48 14.58 -12.17
C GLN A 89 -8.40 13.56 -11.81
N ALA A 90 -7.21 14.02 -11.37
CA ALA A 90 -6.14 13.15 -10.92
C ALA A 90 -6.58 12.28 -9.73
N LEU A 91 -7.25 12.87 -8.73
CA LEU A 91 -7.78 12.12 -7.57
C LEU A 91 -8.73 11.00 -8.00
N LYS A 92 -9.69 11.31 -8.88
CA LYS A 92 -10.65 10.32 -9.37
C LYS A 92 -9.96 9.15 -10.07
N ASN A 93 -8.95 9.44 -10.88
CA ASN A 93 -8.16 8.40 -11.56
C ASN A 93 -7.37 7.56 -10.54
N ILE A 94 -6.74 8.21 -9.54
CA ILE A 94 -6.00 7.52 -8.47
C ILE A 94 -6.93 6.66 -7.62
N GLU A 95 -8.13 7.11 -7.27
CA GLU A 95 -9.12 6.34 -6.52
C GLU A 95 -9.56 5.07 -7.28
N SER A 96 -9.71 5.16 -8.60
CA SER A 96 -10.00 3.99 -9.44
C SER A 96 -8.83 2.99 -9.39
N LEU A 97 -7.60 3.47 -9.58
CA LEU A 97 -6.39 2.65 -9.48
C LEU A 97 -6.24 1.99 -8.10
N GLN A 98 -6.61 2.69 -7.02
CA GLN A 98 -6.57 2.13 -5.66
C GLN A 98 -7.54 0.96 -5.48
N LYS A 99 -8.74 1.04 -6.06
CA LYS A 99 -9.70 -0.06 -6.00
C LYS A 99 -9.21 -1.28 -6.79
N ASP A 100 -8.60 -1.05 -7.94
CA ASP A 100 -8.11 -2.12 -8.79
C ASP A 100 -6.90 -2.81 -8.16
N ILE A 101 -5.95 -2.05 -7.62
CA ILE A 101 -4.79 -2.63 -6.92
C ILE A 101 -5.21 -3.42 -5.67
N GLN A 102 -6.20 -2.93 -4.92
CA GLN A 102 -6.69 -3.66 -3.75
C GLN A 102 -7.20 -5.04 -4.14
N LYS A 103 -8.04 -5.13 -5.17
CA LYS A 103 -8.54 -6.40 -5.69
C LYS A 103 -7.40 -7.29 -6.21
N SER A 104 -6.44 -6.71 -6.93
CA SER A 104 -5.27 -7.42 -7.44
C SER A 104 -4.46 -8.03 -6.31
N MET A 105 -4.14 -7.25 -5.26
CA MET A 105 -3.40 -7.73 -4.09
C MET A 105 -4.13 -8.84 -3.33
N GLU A 106 -5.45 -8.72 -3.14
CA GLU A 106 -6.26 -9.77 -2.51
C GLU A 106 -6.24 -11.07 -3.33
N ASN A 107 -6.32 -10.97 -4.65
CA ASN A 107 -6.22 -12.11 -5.55
C ASN A 107 -4.84 -12.76 -5.50
N ILE A 108 -3.76 -11.98 -5.52
CA ILE A 108 -2.38 -12.47 -5.39
C ILE A 108 -2.21 -13.25 -4.09
N ILE A 109 -2.67 -12.71 -2.97
CA ILE A 109 -2.58 -13.37 -1.66
C ILE A 109 -3.32 -14.70 -1.67
N LYS A 110 -4.54 -14.72 -2.23
CA LYS A 110 -5.36 -15.92 -2.34
C LYS A 110 -4.75 -16.96 -3.27
N GLN A 111 -4.22 -16.56 -4.42
CA GLN A 111 -3.56 -17.46 -5.38
C GLN A 111 -2.30 -18.10 -4.80
N ASN A 112 -1.62 -17.42 -3.89
CA ASN A 112 -0.50 -17.99 -3.14
C ASN A 112 -0.92 -18.83 -1.92
N GLY A 113 -2.20 -19.18 -1.81
CA GLY A 113 -2.70 -20.12 -0.78
C GLY A 113 -2.86 -19.50 0.61
N LEU A 114 -2.98 -18.17 0.71
CA LEU A 114 -3.22 -17.47 1.97
C LEU A 114 -4.59 -16.82 2.00
N LYS A 115 -5.16 -16.74 3.21
CA LYS A 115 -6.25 -15.81 3.51
C LYS A 115 -5.66 -14.43 3.77
N LEU A 116 -6.41 -13.38 3.45
CA LEU A 116 -5.97 -11.99 3.69
C LEU A 116 -5.59 -11.74 5.15
N GLU A 117 -6.40 -12.27 6.09
CA GLU A 117 -6.15 -12.12 7.52
C GLU A 117 -4.83 -12.79 7.95
N THR A 118 -4.53 -13.97 7.38
CA THR A 118 -3.27 -14.68 7.66
C THR A 118 -2.07 -13.89 7.13
N TYR A 119 -2.18 -13.35 5.91
CA TYR A 119 -1.15 -12.50 5.32
C TYR A 119 -0.89 -11.27 6.19
N GLN A 120 -1.95 -10.57 6.61
CA GLN A 120 -1.85 -9.38 7.47
C GLN A 120 -1.28 -9.72 8.84
N ALA A 121 -1.67 -10.87 9.43
CA ALA A 121 -1.15 -11.32 10.72
C ALA A 121 0.36 -11.60 10.66
N ILE A 122 0.84 -12.29 9.62
CA ILE A 122 2.28 -12.55 9.41
C ILE A 122 3.02 -11.22 9.23
N ALA A 123 2.49 -10.33 8.40
CA ALA A 123 3.07 -9.03 8.15
C ALA A 123 3.21 -8.20 9.42
N LYS A 124 2.16 -8.16 10.26
CA LYS A 124 2.16 -7.45 11.55
C LYS A 124 3.13 -8.09 12.54
N ALA A 125 3.11 -9.41 12.66
CA ALA A 125 4.00 -10.14 13.57
C ALA A 125 5.48 -9.93 13.20
N SER A 126 5.82 -9.93 11.91
CA SER A 126 7.20 -9.73 11.43
C SER A 126 7.78 -8.35 11.74
N GLN A 127 6.94 -7.35 12.00
CA GLN A 127 7.41 -6.01 12.41
C GLN A 127 7.94 -5.99 13.86
N ASN A 128 7.40 -6.87 14.71
CA ASN A 128 7.69 -6.89 16.14
C ASN A 128 8.56 -8.10 16.55
N ASP A 129 8.67 -9.11 15.69
CA ASP A 129 9.49 -10.32 15.91
C ASP A 129 10.65 -10.37 14.91
N LYS A 130 11.86 -10.08 15.43
CA LYS A 130 13.08 -10.09 14.63
C LYS A 130 13.39 -11.49 14.07
N SER A 131 13.15 -12.56 14.84
CA SER A 131 13.41 -13.94 14.39
C SER A 131 12.50 -14.33 13.24
N LEU A 132 11.21 -13.97 13.33
CA LEU A 132 10.24 -14.18 12.26
C LEU A 132 10.60 -13.36 11.02
N ASN A 133 10.98 -12.09 11.21
CA ASN A 133 11.41 -11.25 10.10
C ASN A 133 12.65 -11.83 9.38
N ASP A 134 13.66 -12.28 10.13
CA ASP A 134 14.88 -12.89 9.56
C ASP A 134 14.56 -14.18 8.76
N LYS A 135 13.60 -15.00 9.23
CA LYS A 135 13.11 -16.17 8.48
C LYS A 135 12.46 -15.76 7.17
N ILE A 136 11.55 -14.80 7.22
CA ILE A 136 10.85 -14.29 6.04
C ILE A 136 11.85 -13.69 5.03
N GLN A 137 12.82 -12.90 5.51
CA GLN A 137 13.85 -12.31 4.64
C GLN A 137 14.69 -13.36 3.89
N LYS A 138 14.96 -14.53 4.52
CA LYS A 138 15.64 -15.64 3.86
C LYS A 138 14.79 -16.28 2.75
N LEU A 139 13.47 -16.31 2.91
CA LEU A 139 12.53 -16.86 1.91
C LEU A 139 12.26 -15.87 0.75
N ILE A 140 12.42 -14.57 0.98
CA ILE A 140 12.25 -13.53 -0.02
C ILE A 140 13.46 -13.40 -0.96
N LYS A 141 14.65 -13.79 -0.53
CA LYS A 141 15.84 -13.79 -1.37
C LYS A 141 15.75 -14.84 -2.47
#